data_3b0ab5cbfd1754a0d094c6f096203953
#
_entry.id   3b0ab5cbfd1754a0d094c6f096203953
#
_cell.length_a   1.000
_cell.length_b   1.000
_cell.length_c   1.000
_cell.angle_alpha   90.00
_cell.angle_beta   90.00
_cell.angle_gamma   90.00
#
_symmetry.space_group_name_H-M   'P 1'
#
loop_
_entity.id
_entity.type
_entity.pdbx_description
1 polymer ?
#
loop_
_entity_poly.entity_id
_entity_poly.type
_entity_poly.pdbx_seq_one_letter_code
_entity_poly.pdbx_strand_id
1 'polypeptide(L)'
;IMKSIRSVICFCLFLFVFNQLLFADKTIENDSLYTSEYISRIYMAEPERALSLLDGAESKKTIPLRIIHELRSRVYRNMYMTKLAFLYAKKSYLLDSVSQKDTKHLLTMTVDLAELAVLMSDHKESMRYALDGIKLAQKEKDKGAESKLLFRIGENKWQLSFKEEAYDYFDKAIKLLQGTSSKLEMAMLSYFYGMKMDYLLNDSRSKEALEVGL
;
A
#
# COMPACT_ATOMS: atom_id res chain seq x y z
N ILE A 1 -40.02 -56.15 -4.64
CA ILE A 1 -39.48 -55.22 -5.66
C ILE A 1 -39.66 -53.75 -5.22
N MET A 2 -40.86 -53.31 -4.72
CA MET A 2 -41.08 -51.93 -4.25
C MET A 2 -40.23 -51.45 -3.07
N LYS A 3 -39.89 -52.34 -2.10
CA LYS A 3 -39.02 -51.98 -0.97
C LYS A 3 -37.57 -51.68 -1.38
N SER A 4 -37.06 -52.40 -2.39
CA SER A 4 -35.70 -52.21 -2.90
C SER A 4 -35.51 -50.87 -3.64
N ILE A 5 -36.53 -50.45 -4.40
CA ILE A 5 -36.50 -49.19 -5.16
C ILE A 5 -36.49 -47.96 -4.23
N ARG A 6 -37.28 -48.00 -3.14
CA ARG A 6 -37.31 -46.94 -2.13
C ARG A 6 -35.94 -46.76 -1.41
N SER A 7 -35.27 -47.86 -1.12
CA SER A 7 -33.94 -47.84 -0.47
C SER A 7 -32.90 -47.25 -1.39
N VAL A 8 -32.91 -47.53 -2.69
CA VAL A 8 -32.00 -46.96 -3.69
C VAL A 8 -32.23 -45.47 -3.85
N ILE A 9 -33.49 -45.02 -3.94
CA ILE A 9 -33.83 -43.61 -4.04
C ILE A 9 -33.37 -42.81 -2.82
N CYS A 10 -33.60 -43.32 -1.59
CA CYS A 10 -33.13 -42.72 -0.37
C CYS A 10 -31.59 -42.62 -0.31
N PHE A 11 -30.88 -43.62 -0.79
CA PHE A 11 -29.42 -43.63 -0.83
C PHE A 11 -28.87 -42.64 -1.86
N CYS A 12 -29.50 -42.54 -3.04
CA CYS A 12 -29.12 -41.52 -4.04
C CYS A 12 -29.39 -40.11 -3.55
N LEU A 13 -30.52 -39.85 -2.90
CA LEU A 13 -30.81 -38.55 -2.28
C LEU A 13 -29.83 -38.19 -1.16
N PHE A 14 -29.46 -39.18 -0.34
CA PHE A 14 -28.45 -38.98 0.71
C PHE A 14 -27.08 -38.62 0.12
N LEU A 15 -26.64 -39.33 -0.93
CA LEU A 15 -25.39 -39.03 -1.62
C LEU A 15 -25.42 -37.64 -2.30
N PHE A 16 -26.57 -37.25 -2.86
CA PHE A 16 -26.71 -35.92 -3.47
C PHE A 16 -26.66 -34.81 -2.44
N VAL A 17 -27.36 -34.94 -1.31
CA VAL A 17 -27.32 -33.99 -0.19
C VAL A 17 -25.93 -33.95 0.44
N PHE A 18 -25.28 -35.10 0.63
CA PHE A 18 -23.94 -35.18 1.17
C PHE A 18 -22.89 -34.52 0.25
N ASN A 19 -22.99 -34.72 -1.07
CA ASN A 19 -22.15 -33.99 -2.02
C ASN A 19 -22.41 -32.47 -1.97
N GLN A 20 -23.66 -32.03 -1.88
CA GLN A 20 -24.01 -30.62 -1.74
C GLN A 20 -23.40 -30.01 -0.48
N LEU A 21 -23.44 -30.72 0.65
CA LEU A 21 -22.82 -30.30 1.91
C LEU A 21 -21.29 -30.26 1.83
N LEU A 22 -20.64 -31.24 1.20
CA LEU A 22 -19.20 -31.24 0.98
C LEU A 22 -18.74 -30.11 0.03
N PHE A 23 -19.53 -29.78 -0.99
CA PHE A 23 -19.26 -28.65 -1.88
C PHE A 23 -19.53 -27.31 -1.20
N ALA A 24 -20.57 -27.21 -0.35
CA ALA A 24 -20.87 -26.01 0.42
C ALA A 24 -19.76 -25.71 1.46
N ASP A 25 -19.25 -26.75 2.14
CA ASP A 25 -18.16 -26.60 3.11
C ASP A 25 -16.84 -26.16 2.42
N LYS A 26 -16.53 -26.73 1.24
CA LYS A 26 -15.39 -26.29 0.42
C LYS A 26 -15.54 -24.88 -0.12
N THR A 27 -16.76 -24.42 -0.44
CA THR A 27 -17.01 -23.05 -0.91
C THR A 27 -16.90 -22.04 0.24
N ILE A 28 -17.36 -22.36 1.44
CA ILE A 28 -17.27 -21.49 2.61
C ILE A 28 -15.82 -21.34 3.07
N GLU A 29 -15.05 -22.42 3.12
CA GLU A 29 -13.62 -22.38 3.44
C GLU A 29 -12.81 -21.58 2.38
N ASN A 30 -13.22 -21.66 1.12
CA ASN A 30 -12.58 -20.97 0.01
C ASN A 30 -12.90 -19.46 -0.02
N ASP A 31 -14.08 -19.02 0.40
CA ASP A 31 -14.45 -17.60 0.38
C ASP A 31 -13.75 -16.78 1.46
N SER A 32 -13.38 -17.38 2.59
CA SER A 32 -12.58 -16.73 3.64
C SER A 32 -11.17 -16.33 3.18
N LEU A 33 -10.66 -16.96 2.12
CA LEU A 33 -9.35 -16.64 1.53
C LEU A 33 -9.39 -15.38 0.63
N TYR A 34 -10.57 -15.04 0.09
CA TYR A 34 -10.76 -13.90 -0.81
C TYR A 34 -11.12 -12.61 -0.05
N THR A 35 -10.45 -12.38 1.08
CA THR A 35 -10.60 -11.17 1.89
C THR A 35 -9.36 -10.30 1.83
N SER A 36 -9.54 -8.98 1.89
CA SER A 36 -8.43 -8.03 1.93
C SER A 36 -7.50 -8.29 3.12
N GLU A 37 -8.07 -8.70 4.24
CA GLU A 37 -7.32 -8.98 5.47
C GLU A 37 -6.40 -10.20 5.32
N TYR A 38 -6.91 -11.31 4.79
CA TYR A 38 -6.11 -12.51 4.57
C TYR A 38 -4.99 -12.24 3.55
N ILE A 39 -5.32 -11.63 2.41
CA ILE A 39 -4.35 -11.31 1.36
C ILE A 39 -3.27 -10.34 1.89
N SER A 40 -3.65 -9.36 2.73
CA SER A 40 -2.70 -8.45 3.37
C SER A 40 -1.74 -9.11 4.36
N ARG A 41 -2.05 -10.29 4.86
CA ARG A 41 -1.15 -11.05 5.74
C ARG A 41 -0.12 -11.88 4.97
N ILE A 42 -0.48 -12.37 3.79
CA ILE A 42 0.35 -13.33 3.06
C ILE A 42 1.21 -12.71 1.96
N TYR A 43 0.87 -11.50 1.46
CA TYR A 43 1.48 -10.97 0.23
C TYR A 43 3.00 -10.78 0.30
N MET A 44 3.57 -10.61 1.48
CA MET A 44 5.01 -10.47 1.65
C MET A 44 5.74 -11.81 1.52
N ALA A 45 5.14 -12.89 2.01
CA ALA A 45 5.72 -14.23 2.02
C ALA A 45 5.35 -15.04 0.76
N GLU A 46 4.15 -14.83 0.23
CA GLU A 46 3.57 -15.60 -0.88
C GLU A 46 2.98 -14.66 -1.95
N PRO A 47 3.79 -13.83 -2.63
CA PRO A 47 3.29 -12.78 -3.52
C PRO A 47 2.50 -13.32 -4.72
N GLU A 48 2.91 -14.42 -5.35
CA GLU A 48 2.22 -15.04 -6.48
C GLU A 48 0.84 -15.58 -6.05
N ARG A 49 0.78 -16.20 -4.87
CA ARG A 49 -0.49 -16.66 -4.30
C ARG A 49 -1.41 -15.49 -3.99
N ALA A 50 -0.88 -14.40 -3.44
CA ALA A 50 -1.65 -13.19 -3.19
C ALA A 50 -2.25 -12.62 -4.49
N LEU A 51 -1.48 -12.58 -5.60
CA LEU A 51 -1.99 -12.15 -6.91
C LEU A 51 -3.12 -13.06 -7.41
N SER A 52 -2.95 -14.39 -7.32
CA SER A 52 -4.00 -15.35 -7.71
C SER A 52 -5.29 -15.18 -6.90
N LEU A 53 -5.17 -14.92 -5.59
CA LEU A 53 -6.32 -14.65 -4.74
C LEU A 53 -6.99 -13.30 -5.08
N LEU A 54 -6.22 -12.28 -5.46
CA LEU A 54 -6.77 -11.00 -5.93
C LEU A 54 -7.54 -11.16 -7.23
N ASP A 55 -7.09 -12.01 -8.17
CA ASP A 55 -7.81 -12.33 -9.39
C ASP A 55 -9.15 -13.05 -9.09
N GLY A 56 -9.13 -13.98 -8.14
CA GLY A 56 -10.33 -14.65 -7.65
C GLY A 56 -11.29 -13.68 -6.96
N ALA A 57 -10.78 -12.79 -6.09
CA ALA A 57 -11.57 -11.79 -5.38
C ALA A 57 -12.23 -10.78 -6.36
N GLU A 58 -11.52 -10.39 -7.42
CA GLU A 58 -12.06 -9.53 -8.47
C GLU A 58 -13.20 -10.21 -9.23
N SER A 59 -12.99 -11.48 -9.64
CA SER A 59 -14.00 -12.27 -10.35
C SER A 59 -15.24 -12.50 -9.50
N LYS A 60 -15.07 -12.79 -8.21
CA LYS A 60 -16.17 -13.02 -7.25
C LYS A 60 -16.76 -11.71 -6.68
N LYS A 61 -16.14 -10.57 -6.93
CA LYS A 61 -16.51 -9.26 -6.37
C LYS A 61 -16.57 -9.23 -4.83
N THR A 62 -15.71 -9.99 -4.16
CA THR A 62 -15.64 -10.06 -2.70
C THR A 62 -14.94 -8.87 -2.06
N ILE A 63 -14.07 -8.19 -2.83
CA ILE A 63 -13.32 -7.01 -2.40
C ILE A 63 -13.60 -5.85 -3.37
N PRO A 64 -13.78 -4.61 -2.90
CA PRO A 64 -13.91 -3.46 -3.77
C PRO A 64 -12.71 -3.30 -4.71
N LEU A 65 -12.95 -2.98 -5.99
CA LEU A 65 -11.91 -2.92 -7.02
C LEU A 65 -10.75 -1.96 -6.67
N ARG A 66 -11.04 -0.84 -6.00
CA ARG A 66 -10.02 0.09 -5.52
C ARG A 66 -9.04 -0.58 -4.56
N ILE A 67 -9.53 -1.41 -3.63
CA ILE A 67 -8.72 -2.15 -2.66
C ILE A 67 -7.95 -3.29 -3.34
N ILE A 68 -8.54 -3.95 -4.33
CA ILE A 68 -7.82 -4.94 -5.15
C ILE A 68 -6.61 -4.28 -5.84
N HIS A 69 -6.80 -3.10 -6.41
CA HIS A 69 -5.70 -2.38 -7.07
C HIS A 69 -4.64 -1.90 -6.06
N GLU A 70 -5.04 -1.41 -4.89
CA GLU A 70 -4.11 -1.09 -3.81
C GLU A 70 -3.27 -2.32 -3.42
N LEU A 71 -3.91 -3.47 -3.16
CA LEU A 71 -3.21 -4.69 -2.77
C LEU A 71 -2.28 -5.20 -3.88
N ARG A 72 -2.71 -5.17 -5.14
CA ARG A 72 -1.83 -5.49 -6.28
C ARG A 72 -0.61 -4.57 -6.31
N SER A 73 -0.79 -3.27 -6.06
CA SER A 73 0.33 -2.32 -5.97
C SER A 73 1.32 -2.74 -4.89
N ARG A 74 0.84 -3.09 -3.71
CA ARG A 74 1.69 -3.56 -2.59
C ARG A 74 2.43 -4.85 -2.92
N VAL A 75 1.75 -5.82 -3.54
CA VAL A 75 2.38 -7.08 -3.98
C VAL A 75 3.49 -6.81 -4.99
N TYR A 76 3.22 -6.04 -6.05
CA TYR A 76 4.22 -5.72 -7.06
C TYR A 76 5.39 -4.90 -6.51
N ARG A 77 5.13 -4.03 -5.53
CA ARG A 77 6.18 -3.31 -4.80
C ARG A 77 7.09 -4.27 -4.04
N ASN A 78 6.51 -5.25 -3.33
CA ASN A 78 7.27 -6.29 -2.64
C ASN A 78 8.10 -7.16 -3.60
N MET A 79 7.62 -7.36 -4.82
CA MET A 79 8.35 -8.06 -5.90
C MET A 79 9.35 -7.17 -6.65
N TYR A 80 9.60 -5.94 -6.20
CA TYR A 80 10.45 -4.94 -6.88
C TYR A 80 9.99 -4.58 -8.30
N MET A 81 8.74 -4.83 -8.65
CA MET A 81 8.14 -4.50 -9.94
C MET A 81 7.54 -3.08 -9.92
N THR A 82 8.39 -2.06 -9.74
CA THR A 82 7.99 -0.67 -9.45
C THR A 82 6.99 -0.11 -10.47
N LYS A 83 7.18 -0.39 -11.77
CA LYS A 83 6.25 0.10 -12.81
C LYS A 83 4.85 -0.48 -12.69
N LEU A 84 4.72 -1.76 -12.34
CA LEU A 84 3.42 -2.40 -12.10
C LEU A 84 2.81 -1.89 -10.79
N ALA A 85 3.62 -1.74 -9.74
CA ALA A 85 3.16 -1.14 -8.50
C ALA A 85 2.57 0.26 -8.73
N PHE A 86 3.27 1.12 -9.48
CA PHE A 86 2.78 2.44 -9.84
C PHE A 86 1.49 2.40 -10.67
N LEU A 87 1.41 1.52 -11.66
CA LEU A 87 0.21 1.35 -12.49
C LEU A 87 -1.02 1.03 -11.63
N TYR A 88 -0.89 0.07 -10.71
CA TYR A 88 -2.01 -0.36 -9.87
C TYR A 88 -2.33 0.66 -8.76
N ALA A 89 -1.35 1.34 -8.19
CA ALA A 89 -1.59 2.47 -7.30
C ALA A 89 -2.38 3.57 -8.02
N LYS A 90 -2.02 3.89 -9.27
CA LYS A 90 -2.72 4.88 -10.08
C LYS A 90 -4.17 4.46 -10.41
N LYS A 91 -4.40 3.19 -10.69
CA LYS A 91 -5.78 2.66 -10.88
C LYS A 91 -6.62 2.83 -9.62
N SER A 92 -6.08 2.50 -8.45
CA SER A 92 -6.75 2.69 -7.16
C SER A 92 -7.06 4.17 -6.91
N TYR A 93 -6.05 5.04 -7.04
CA TYR A 93 -6.17 6.50 -6.93
C TYR A 93 -7.28 7.09 -7.81
N LEU A 94 -7.37 6.68 -9.09
CA LEU A 94 -8.37 7.19 -10.02
C LEU A 94 -9.80 6.83 -9.60
N LEU A 95 -10.02 5.63 -9.07
CA LEU A 95 -11.33 5.22 -8.56
C LEU A 95 -11.79 6.08 -7.38
N ASP A 96 -10.87 6.47 -6.48
CA ASP A 96 -11.18 7.34 -5.36
C ASP A 96 -11.31 8.81 -5.77
N SER A 97 -10.46 9.29 -6.68
CA SER A 97 -10.50 10.69 -7.14
C SER A 97 -11.83 11.05 -7.81
N VAL A 98 -12.46 10.09 -8.49
CA VAL A 98 -13.78 10.27 -9.10
C VAL A 98 -14.88 10.21 -8.04
N SER A 99 -14.77 9.30 -7.07
CA SER A 99 -15.83 9.11 -6.05
C SER A 99 -15.80 10.15 -4.94
N GLN A 100 -14.63 10.69 -4.62
CA GLN A 100 -14.34 11.63 -3.52
C GLN A 100 -14.91 11.21 -2.14
N LYS A 101 -15.25 9.93 -1.98
CA LYS A 101 -15.92 9.41 -0.78
C LYS A 101 -14.95 9.06 0.35
N ASP A 102 -13.70 8.72 0.01
CA ASP A 102 -12.69 8.25 0.97
C ASP A 102 -11.39 9.04 0.78
N THR A 103 -11.35 10.22 1.39
CA THR A 103 -10.19 11.11 1.30
C THR A 103 -8.95 10.54 1.98
N LYS A 104 -9.12 9.68 3.00
CA LYS A 104 -7.99 9.02 3.67
C LYS A 104 -7.33 7.98 2.76
N HIS A 105 -8.13 7.16 2.08
CA HIS A 105 -7.60 6.20 1.12
C HIS A 105 -6.97 6.91 -0.08
N LEU A 106 -7.60 7.98 -0.58
CA LEU A 106 -7.03 8.83 -1.62
C LEU A 106 -5.67 9.40 -1.20
N LEU A 107 -5.53 9.89 0.04
CA LEU A 107 -4.28 10.36 0.59
C LEU A 107 -3.22 9.24 0.63
N THR A 108 -3.59 8.05 1.10
CA THR A 108 -2.69 6.88 1.12
C THR A 108 -2.15 6.58 -0.28
N MET A 109 -3.01 6.51 -1.27
CA MET A 109 -2.60 6.25 -2.66
C MET A 109 -1.75 7.39 -3.24
N THR A 110 -2.01 8.63 -2.84
CA THR A 110 -1.22 9.79 -3.26
C THR A 110 0.21 9.73 -2.70
N VAL A 111 0.37 9.33 -1.43
CA VAL A 111 1.68 9.09 -0.79
C VAL A 111 2.43 7.98 -1.51
N ASP A 112 1.77 6.84 -1.77
CA ASP A 112 2.37 5.71 -2.47
C ASP A 112 2.80 6.08 -3.89
N LEU A 113 1.99 6.85 -4.62
CA LEU A 113 2.32 7.32 -5.97
C LEU A 113 3.52 8.27 -5.98
N ALA A 114 3.60 9.20 -5.03
CA ALA A 114 4.75 10.09 -4.91
C ALA A 114 6.04 9.30 -4.67
N GLU A 115 6.00 8.30 -3.80
CA GLU A 115 7.14 7.44 -3.49
C GLU A 115 7.54 6.55 -4.67
N LEU A 116 6.58 5.87 -5.31
CA LEU A 116 6.85 5.01 -6.46
C LEU A 116 7.41 5.81 -7.65
N ALA A 117 6.97 7.05 -7.84
CA ALA A 117 7.52 7.94 -8.87
C ALA A 117 8.97 8.33 -8.59
N VAL A 118 9.37 8.56 -7.32
CA VAL A 118 10.80 8.73 -6.94
C VAL A 118 11.60 7.51 -7.35
N LEU A 119 11.13 6.31 -7.00
CA LEU A 119 11.82 5.05 -7.34
C LEU A 119 11.97 4.83 -8.86
N MET A 120 11.11 5.45 -9.67
CA MET A 120 11.19 5.43 -11.13
C MET A 120 12.00 6.60 -11.71
N SER A 121 12.54 7.48 -10.86
CA SER A 121 13.18 8.74 -11.26
C SER A 121 12.25 9.68 -12.05
N ASP A 122 10.93 9.51 -11.90
CA ASP A 122 9.94 10.44 -12.46
C ASP A 122 9.67 11.58 -11.46
N HIS A 123 10.65 12.48 -11.38
CA HIS A 123 10.62 13.62 -10.44
C HIS A 123 9.41 14.53 -10.66
N LYS A 124 8.95 14.68 -11.90
CA LYS A 124 7.79 15.50 -12.22
C LYS A 124 6.49 14.94 -11.64
N GLU A 125 6.22 13.67 -11.87
CA GLU A 125 5.04 12.99 -11.31
C GLU A 125 5.12 12.91 -9.78
N SER A 126 6.29 12.58 -9.22
CA SER A 126 6.51 12.56 -7.79
C SER A 126 6.20 13.90 -7.12
N MET A 127 6.75 15.01 -7.66
CA MET A 127 6.48 16.36 -7.14
C MET A 127 5.01 16.72 -7.24
N ARG A 128 4.33 16.37 -8.33
CA ARG A 128 2.89 16.62 -8.51
C ARG A 128 2.07 15.91 -7.43
N TYR A 129 2.28 14.59 -7.26
CA TYR A 129 1.58 13.84 -6.22
C TYR A 129 1.92 14.32 -4.81
N ALA A 130 3.19 14.68 -4.56
CA ALA A 130 3.58 15.18 -3.25
C ALA A 130 2.88 16.50 -2.90
N LEU A 131 2.84 17.46 -3.83
CA LEU A 131 2.17 18.74 -3.60
C LEU A 131 0.65 18.62 -3.42
N ASP A 132 0.00 17.77 -4.22
CA ASP A 132 -1.43 17.50 -4.08
C ASP A 132 -1.73 16.74 -2.79
N GLY A 133 -0.89 15.79 -2.44
CA GLY A 133 -1.00 15.01 -1.20
C GLY A 133 -0.82 15.85 0.06
N ILE A 134 0.08 16.85 0.07
CA ILE A 134 0.26 17.77 1.21
C ILE A 134 -1.05 18.52 1.49
N LYS A 135 -1.76 19.00 0.47
CA LYS A 135 -3.05 19.67 0.64
C LYS A 135 -4.09 18.73 1.28
N LEU A 136 -4.10 17.46 0.84
CA LEU A 136 -4.99 16.43 1.42
C LEU A 136 -4.59 16.12 2.87
N ALA A 137 -3.30 15.92 3.14
CA ALA A 137 -2.79 15.62 4.49
C ALA A 137 -3.12 16.73 5.48
N GLN A 138 -2.97 17.99 5.09
CA GLN A 138 -3.33 19.16 5.89
C GLN A 138 -4.84 19.21 6.17
N LYS A 139 -5.67 18.91 5.16
CA LYS A 139 -7.14 18.82 5.33
C LYS A 139 -7.54 17.72 6.31
N GLU A 140 -6.89 16.54 6.20
CA GLU A 140 -7.13 15.39 7.08
C GLU A 140 -6.40 15.51 8.44
N LYS A 141 -5.55 16.52 8.62
CA LYS A 141 -4.68 16.72 9.80
C LYS A 141 -3.75 15.53 10.05
N ASP A 142 -3.33 14.87 8.97
CA ASP A 142 -2.40 13.73 9.02
C ASP A 142 -0.97 14.21 8.87
N LYS A 143 -0.32 14.49 10.03
CA LYS A 143 1.08 14.93 10.08
C LYS A 143 2.04 13.87 9.56
N GLY A 144 1.72 12.59 9.73
CA GLY A 144 2.55 11.49 9.24
C GLY A 144 2.61 11.48 7.72
N ALA A 145 1.46 11.58 7.05
CA ALA A 145 1.39 11.67 5.59
C ALA A 145 2.06 12.96 5.08
N GLU A 146 1.78 14.11 5.70
CA GLU A 146 2.40 15.39 5.33
C GLU A 146 3.92 15.32 5.42
N SER A 147 4.45 14.77 6.50
CA SER A 147 5.89 14.60 6.72
C SER A 147 6.53 13.70 5.65
N LYS A 148 5.90 12.56 5.31
CA LYS A 148 6.38 11.69 4.23
C LYS A 148 6.46 12.43 2.89
N LEU A 149 5.45 13.20 2.56
CA LEU A 149 5.39 13.93 1.29
C LEU A 149 6.42 15.05 1.21
N LEU A 150 6.63 15.80 2.31
CA LEU A 150 7.72 16.78 2.41
C LEU A 150 9.08 16.11 2.21
N PHE A 151 9.30 14.95 2.83
CA PHE A 151 10.53 14.19 2.67
C PHE A 151 10.74 13.76 1.21
N ARG A 152 9.68 13.30 0.51
CA ARG A 152 9.76 12.96 -0.93
C ARG A 152 10.10 14.17 -1.81
N ILE A 153 9.61 15.38 -1.47
CA ILE A 153 10.03 16.60 -2.15
C ILE A 153 11.52 16.83 -1.96
N GLY A 154 12.03 16.67 -0.73
CA GLY A 154 13.46 16.75 -0.44
C GLY A 154 14.29 15.79 -1.28
N GLU A 155 13.90 14.52 -1.36
CA GLU A 155 14.58 13.52 -2.21
C GLU A 155 14.61 13.93 -3.68
N ASN A 156 13.47 14.40 -4.24
CA ASN A 156 13.42 14.88 -5.61
C ASN A 156 14.36 16.09 -5.83
N LYS A 157 14.38 17.03 -4.88
CA LYS A 157 15.27 18.20 -4.94
C LYS A 157 16.74 17.78 -4.91
N TRP A 158 17.09 16.84 -4.04
CA TRP A 158 18.46 16.32 -3.93
C TRP A 158 18.90 15.65 -5.23
N GLN A 159 18.06 14.79 -5.82
CA GLN A 159 18.33 14.12 -7.10
C GLN A 159 18.49 15.12 -8.26
N LEU A 160 17.79 16.24 -8.21
CA LEU A 160 17.90 17.34 -9.19
C LEU A 160 19.03 18.32 -8.87
N SER A 161 19.91 17.99 -7.89
CA SER A 161 21.04 18.80 -7.45
C SER A 161 20.70 20.12 -6.76
N PHE A 162 19.45 20.33 -6.32
CA PHE A 162 19.02 21.43 -5.47
C PHE A 162 19.20 21.08 -3.98
N LYS A 163 20.46 20.85 -3.57
CA LYS A 163 20.78 20.20 -2.31
C LYS A 163 20.36 21.00 -1.07
N GLU A 164 20.59 22.30 -1.03
CA GLU A 164 20.18 23.13 0.12
C GLU A 164 18.65 23.14 0.29
N GLU A 165 17.90 23.27 -0.80
CA GLU A 165 16.45 23.15 -0.75
C GLU A 165 16.01 21.76 -0.28
N ALA A 166 16.73 20.71 -0.66
CA ALA A 166 16.45 19.35 -0.22
C ALA A 166 16.56 19.21 1.31
N TYR A 167 17.65 19.75 1.88
CA TYR A 167 17.84 19.74 3.33
C TYR A 167 16.77 20.53 4.07
N ASP A 168 16.34 21.66 3.54
CA ASP A 168 15.21 22.43 4.09
C ASP A 168 13.92 21.60 4.15
N TYR A 169 13.64 20.79 3.11
CA TYR A 169 12.47 19.90 3.10
C TYR A 169 12.62 18.73 4.04
N PHE A 170 13.81 18.15 4.18
CA PHE A 170 14.07 17.11 5.18
C PHE A 170 13.86 17.66 6.60
N ASP A 171 14.34 18.87 6.89
CA ASP A 171 14.16 19.50 8.21
C ASP A 171 12.70 19.82 8.51
N LYS A 172 11.93 20.29 7.52
CA LYS A 172 10.48 20.48 7.66
C LYS A 172 9.77 19.18 7.98
N ALA A 173 10.12 18.09 7.30
CA ALA A 173 9.54 16.78 7.51
C ALA A 173 9.85 16.25 8.93
N ILE A 174 11.09 16.34 9.36
CA ILE A 174 11.57 15.95 10.69
C ILE A 174 10.85 16.77 11.77
N LYS A 175 10.86 18.10 11.65
CA LYS A 175 10.26 19.03 12.60
C LYS A 175 8.76 18.76 12.83
N LEU A 176 8.06 18.35 11.79
CA LEU A 176 6.63 18.06 11.87
C LEU A 176 6.30 16.87 12.78
N LEU A 177 7.23 15.91 12.89
CA LEU A 177 7.09 14.71 13.72
C LEU A 177 7.81 14.81 15.08
N GLN A 178 8.58 15.86 15.33
CA GLN A 178 9.24 16.07 16.63
C GLN A 178 8.20 16.15 17.76
N GLY A 179 8.48 15.44 18.86
CA GLY A 179 7.59 15.39 20.02
C GLY A 179 6.38 14.49 19.88
N THR A 180 6.29 13.69 18.79
CA THR A 180 5.22 12.70 18.65
C THR A 180 5.33 11.59 19.69
N SER A 181 4.16 11.09 20.16
CA SER A 181 4.04 9.89 21.00
C SER A 181 3.65 8.64 20.21
N SER A 182 3.36 8.79 18.92
CA SER A 182 3.00 7.68 18.05
C SER A 182 4.21 6.83 17.70
N LYS A 183 4.18 5.52 18.01
CA LYS A 183 5.26 4.58 17.68
C LYS A 183 5.59 4.56 16.18
N LEU A 184 4.56 4.66 15.34
CA LEU A 184 4.73 4.69 13.89
C LEU A 184 5.46 5.97 13.45
N GLU A 185 5.05 7.13 13.95
CA GLU A 185 5.69 8.40 13.62
C GLU A 185 7.10 8.49 14.20
N MET A 186 7.37 7.91 15.39
CA MET A 186 8.72 7.80 15.94
C MET A 186 9.63 6.95 15.03
N ALA A 187 9.13 5.83 14.51
CA ALA A 187 9.88 5.01 13.56
C ALA A 187 10.16 5.77 12.25
N MET A 188 9.17 6.53 11.75
CA MET A 188 9.36 7.40 10.59
C MET A 188 10.39 8.50 10.85
N LEU A 189 10.33 9.13 12.00
CA LEU A 189 11.28 10.17 12.40
C LEU A 189 12.71 9.62 12.43
N SER A 190 12.93 8.44 13.01
CA SER A 190 14.22 7.75 13.02
C SER A 190 14.72 7.44 11.61
N TYR A 191 13.82 6.99 10.73
CA TYR A 191 14.13 6.75 9.32
C TYR A 191 14.57 8.05 8.62
N PHE A 192 13.87 9.17 8.83
CA PHE A 192 14.21 10.46 8.21
C PHE A 192 15.55 11.00 8.68
N TYR A 193 15.89 10.86 9.95
CA TYR A 193 17.22 11.21 10.45
C TYR A 193 18.31 10.38 9.79
N GLY A 194 18.13 9.05 9.71
CA GLY A 194 19.06 8.16 9.04
C GLY A 194 19.27 8.50 7.57
N MET A 195 18.18 8.75 6.84
CA MET A 195 18.25 9.14 5.42
C MET A 195 18.91 10.52 5.24
N LYS A 196 18.58 11.52 6.07
CA LYS A 196 19.23 12.83 6.01
C LYS A 196 20.73 12.70 6.26
N MET A 197 21.13 11.91 7.25
CA MET A 197 22.55 11.64 7.53
C MET A 197 23.25 11.00 6.32
N ASP A 198 22.62 10.03 5.67
CA ASP A 198 23.16 9.36 4.47
C ASP A 198 23.34 10.36 3.30
N TYR A 199 22.37 11.22 3.06
CA TYR A 199 22.49 12.29 2.05
C TYR A 199 23.61 13.28 2.36
N LEU A 200 23.79 13.68 3.63
CA LEU A 200 24.87 14.55 4.04
C LEU A 200 26.25 13.91 3.88
N LEU A 201 26.39 12.62 4.18
CA LEU A 201 27.62 11.86 3.95
C LEU A 201 27.94 11.77 2.45
N ASN A 202 26.95 11.50 1.61
CA ASN A 202 27.11 11.48 0.15
C ASN A 202 27.53 12.85 -0.41
N ASP A 203 27.15 13.95 0.25
CA ASP A 203 27.58 15.31 -0.10
C ASP A 203 28.89 15.73 0.56
N SER A 204 29.62 14.80 1.20
CA SER A 204 30.87 15.06 1.93
C SER A 204 30.72 16.06 3.13
N ARG A 205 29.50 16.20 3.65
CA ARG A 205 29.16 17.06 4.81
C ARG A 205 29.21 16.27 6.13
N SER A 206 30.33 15.61 6.39
CA SER A 206 30.48 14.65 7.51
C SER A 206 30.26 15.27 8.89
N LYS A 207 30.60 16.54 9.10
CA LYS A 207 30.35 17.23 10.37
C LYS A 207 28.86 17.36 10.66
N GLU A 208 28.11 17.83 9.66
CA GLU A 208 26.67 17.98 9.77
C GLU A 208 25.94 16.63 9.88
N ALA A 209 26.45 15.59 9.19
CA ALA A 209 25.94 14.23 9.35
C ALA A 209 26.10 13.72 10.79
N LEU A 210 27.24 14.02 11.44
CA LEU A 210 27.48 13.67 12.84
C LEU A 210 26.50 14.40 13.78
N GLU A 211 26.25 15.69 13.54
CA GLU A 211 25.30 16.49 14.34
C GLU A 211 23.85 15.96 14.23
N VAL A 212 23.49 15.39 13.10
CA VAL A 212 22.16 14.77 12.89
C VAL A 212 22.05 13.44 13.67
N GLY A 213 23.16 12.71 13.85
CA GLY A 213 23.20 11.41 14.53
C GLY A 213 23.30 11.47 16.05
N LEU A 214 23.56 12.65 16.63
CA LEU A 214 23.64 12.89 18.08
C LEU A 214 22.30 13.38 18.64
#